data_f4d7853cee22276f3698023815214135
#
_entry.id   f4d7853cee22276f3698023815214135
#
_cell.length_a   1.000
_cell.length_b   1.000
_cell.length_c   1.000
_cell.angle_alpha   90.00
_cell.angle_beta   90.00
_cell.angle_gamma   90.00
#
_symmetry.space_group_name_H-M   'P 1'
#
loop_
_entity.id
_entity.type
_entity.pdbx_description
1 polymer ?
#
loop_
_entity_poly.entity_id
_entity_poly.type
_entity_poly.pdbx_seq_one_letter_code
_entity_poly.pdbx_strand_id
1 'polypeptide(L)'
;ATFVLPALCIGYLVFVKNKPVYKISQTLRPILKGQTDGIVGKVVDIIFIFGLLGGAATSLALGVPMITAGIERLTGIDGDNMLMKSIILLVITAIFAYSSYSGLKKGIKVLSDGNVILSFILLGFVLVVGPTVFIMETTITSMGNMFKNFFQMATWIEPFGGIGGREETMFPQKWTIFYWAWWIVYAPFIGLFIARISKGRTLKELVLGTLVYGTLGCMLFFGIFGNYAVYLQISGQFNVIEFLNTHTTEAT
;
A
#
# COMPACT_ATOMS: atom_id res chain seq x y z
N ALA A 1 -11.84 0.81 -0.34
CA ALA A 1 -12.90 1.85 -0.38
C ALA A 1 -12.33 3.22 -0.77
N THR A 2 -11.20 3.66 -0.21
CA THR A 2 -10.60 5.01 -0.42
C THR A 2 -10.35 5.34 -1.89
N PHE A 3 -9.94 4.37 -2.70
CA PHE A 3 -9.64 4.54 -4.13
C PHE A 3 -10.90 4.56 -5.01
N VAL A 4 -12.01 4.02 -4.52
CA VAL A 4 -13.27 3.91 -5.30
C VAL A 4 -13.87 5.29 -5.56
N LEU A 5 -13.87 6.18 -4.56
CA LEU A 5 -14.46 7.51 -4.70
C LEU A 5 -13.80 8.33 -5.81
N PRO A 6 -12.46 8.54 -5.80
CA PRO A 6 -11.82 9.26 -6.91
C PRO A 6 -11.92 8.51 -8.24
N ALA A 7 -11.89 7.16 -8.26
CA ALA A 7 -12.07 6.40 -9.48
C ALA A 7 -13.46 6.61 -10.10
N LEU A 8 -14.51 6.66 -9.29
CA LEU A 8 -15.87 6.96 -9.73
C LEU A 8 -15.99 8.39 -10.28
N CYS A 9 -15.48 9.37 -9.54
CA CYS A 9 -15.53 10.78 -9.97
C CYS A 9 -14.83 10.97 -11.31
N ILE A 10 -13.62 10.43 -11.44
CA ILE A 10 -12.81 10.54 -12.66
C ILE A 10 -13.47 9.74 -13.80
N GLY A 11 -13.86 8.49 -13.54
CA GLY A 11 -14.51 7.63 -14.52
C GLY A 11 -15.82 8.24 -15.05
N TYR A 12 -16.62 8.82 -14.19
CA TYR A 12 -17.84 9.53 -14.59
C TYR A 12 -17.54 10.73 -15.48
N LEU A 13 -16.56 11.56 -15.11
CA LEU A 13 -16.19 12.73 -15.93
C LEU A 13 -15.64 12.33 -17.29
N VAL A 14 -14.77 11.33 -17.34
CA VAL A 14 -14.09 10.91 -18.57
C VAL A 14 -15.04 10.14 -19.49
N PHE A 15 -15.76 9.15 -18.97
CA PHE A 15 -16.53 8.22 -19.82
C PHE A 15 -18.01 8.56 -19.98
N VAL A 16 -18.63 9.23 -19.00
CA VAL A 16 -20.03 9.61 -19.08
C VAL A 16 -20.20 11.04 -19.61
N LYS A 17 -19.40 11.97 -19.08
CA LYS A 17 -19.45 13.39 -19.51
C LYS A 17 -18.52 13.69 -20.69
N ASN A 18 -17.71 12.73 -21.16
CA ASN A 18 -16.74 12.89 -22.25
C ASN A 18 -15.79 14.10 -22.07
N LYS A 19 -15.45 14.40 -20.81
CA LYS A 19 -14.52 15.49 -20.48
C LYS A 19 -13.14 14.89 -20.15
N PRO A 20 -12.10 15.16 -20.96
CA PRO A 20 -10.77 14.68 -20.64
C PRO A 20 -10.28 15.33 -19.34
N VAL A 21 -9.74 14.50 -18.45
CA VAL A 21 -9.13 14.93 -17.18
C VAL A 21 -7.61 14.83 -17.32
N TYR A 22 -6.95 15.97 -17.41
CA TYR A 22 -5.48 16.07 -17.49
C TYR A 22 -4.85 16.47 -16.15
N LYS A 23 -5.62 17.12 -15.27
CA LYS A 23 -5.21 17.61 -13.96
C LYS A 23 -6.24 17.19 -12.91
N ILE A 24 -5.76 16.93 -11.69
CA ILE A 24 -6.68 16.56 -10.60
C ILE A 24 -7.64 17.69 -10.26
N SER A 25 -7.20 18.94 -10.33
CA SER A 25 -8.08 20.10 -10.13
C SER A 25 -9.32 20.10 -11.03
N GLN A 26 -9.25 19.55 -12.24
CA GLN A 26 -10.37 19.47 -13.17
C GLN A 26 -11.50 18.56 -12.67
N THR A 27 -11.21 17.60 -11.80
CA THR A 27 -12.24 16.75 -11.17
C THR A 27 -13.14 17.54 -10.23
N LEU A 28 -12.63 18.66 -9.69
CA LEU A 28 -13.36 19.57 -8.81
C LEU A 28 -14.17 20.65 -9.54
N ARG A 29 -14.18 20.61 -10.87
CA ARG A 29 -14.90 21.60 -11.70
C ARG A 29 -16.38 21.75 -11.36
N PRO A 30 -17.12 20.70 -10.99
CA PRO A 30 -18.52 20.84 -10.56
C PRO A 30 -18.69 21.72 -9.33
N ILE A 31 -17.69 21.76 -8.45
CA ILE A 31 -17.68 22.51 -7.18
C ILE A 31 -17.04 23.89 -7.39
N LEU A 32 -15.84 23.94 -7.94
CA LEU A 32 -15.01 25.15 -8.05
C LEU A 32 -15.28 25.96 -9.33
N LYS A 33 -16.08 25.43 -10.25
CA LYS A 33 -16.45 26.10 -11.53
C LYS A 33 -15.20 26.58 -12.29
N GLY A 34 -15.16 27.88 -12.66
CA GLY A 34 -14.05 28.49 -13.39
C GLY A 34 -12.74 28.64 -12.59
N GLN A 35 -12.76 28.52 -11.26
CA GLN A 35 -11.57 28.64 -10.41
C GLN A 35 -10.59 27.45 -10.56
N THR A 36 -11.04 26.36 -11.16
CA THR A 36 -10.16 25.20 -11.45
C THR A 36 -9.02 25.53 -12.41
N ASP A 37 -9.21 26.49 -13.29
CA ASP A 37 -8.18 26.92 -14.24
C ASP A 37 -7.35 28.12 -13.70
N GLY A 38 -7.72 28.65 -12.53
CA GLY A 38 -7.08 29.75 -11.82
C GLY A 38 -6.06 29.30 -10.75
N ILE A 39 -5.81 30.21 -9.79
CA ILE A 39 -4.87 29.99 -8.68
C ILE A 39 -5.29 28.81 -7.81
N VAL A 40 -6.59 28.68 -7.50
CA VAL A 40 -7.12 27.59 -6.66
C VAL A 40 -6.82 26.22 -7.29
N GLY A 41 -7.05 26.06 -8.60
CA GLY A 41 -6.74 24.83 -9.30
C GLY A 41 -5.23 24.51 -9.29
N LYS A 42 -4.37 25.52 -9.45
CA LYS A 42 -2.91 25.32 -9.37
C LYS A 42 -2.49 24.87 -7.97
N VAL A 43 -3.05 25.46 -6.91
CA VAL A 43 -2.76 25.06 -5.53
C VAL A 43 -3.17 23.60 -5.29
N VAL A 44 -4.34 23.18 -5.75
CA VAL A 44 -4.81 21.78 -5.65
C VAL A 44 -3.85 20.84 -6.37
N ASP A 45 -3.42 21.16 -7.59
CA ASP A 45 -2.50 20.33 -8.36
C ASP A 45 -1.11 20.25 -7.70
N ILE A 46 -0.61 21.36 -7.11
CA ILE A 46 0.66 21.39 -6.38
C ILE A 46 0.57 20.51 -5.13
N ILE A 47 -0.48 20.66 -4.31
CA ILE A 47 -0.68 19.83 -3.11
C ILE A 47 -0.73 18.35 -3.49
N PHE A 48 -1.44 18.02 -4.57
CA PHE A 48 -1.50 16.65 -5.07
C PHE A 48 -0.12 16.09 -5.46
N ILE A 49 0.69 16.87 -6.19
CA ILE A 49 2.04 16.45 -6.61
C ILE A 49 2.94 16.26 -5.38
N PHE A 50 2.93 17.19 -4.44
CA PHE A 50 3.71 17.08 -3.20
C PHE A 50 3.27 15.85 -2.38
N GLY A 51 1.97 15.62 -2.24
CA GLY A 51 1.45 14.45 -1.57
C GLY A 51 1.92 13.16 -2.24
N LEU A 52 1.82 13.07 -3.57
CA LEU A 52 2.25 11.89 -4.34
C LEU A 52 3.75 11.64 -4.18
N LEU A 53 4.58 12.69 -4.25
CA LEU A 53 6.02 12.57 -4.03
C LEU A 53 6.35 12.12 -2.60
N GLY A 54 5.70 12.70 -1.60
CA GLY A 54 5.84 12.28 -0.20
C GLY A 54 5.46 10.81 0.02
N GLY A 55 4.33 10.37 -0.54
CA GLY A 55 3.92 8.97 -0.49
C GLY A 55 4.92 8.02 -1.18
N ALA A 56 5.44 8.40 -2.35
CA ALA A 56 6.46 7.61 -3.04
C ALA A 56 7.77 7.55 -2.24
N ALA A 57 8.21 8.66 -1.65
CA ALA A 57 9.38 8.69 -0.77
C ALA A 57 9.20 7.79 0.45
N THR A 58 8.03 7.79 1.09
CA THR A 58 7.71 6.88 2.19
C THR A 58 7.79 5.42 1.77
N SER A 59 7.28 5.07 0.59
CA SER A 59 7.36 3.70 0.06
C SER A 59 8.81 3.25 -0.14
N LEU A 60 9.68 4.12 -0.63
CA LEU A 60 11.11 3.83 -0.80
C LEU A 60 11.82 3.75 0.55
N ALA A 61 11.50 4.64 1.49
CA ALA A 61 12.07 4.65 2.83
C ALA A 61 11.79 3.34 3.60
N LEU A 62 10.62 2.73 3.39
CA LEU A 62 10.27 1.43 3.97
C LEU A 62 10.83 0.26 3.16
N GLY A 63 10.93 0.37 1.84
CA GLY A 63 11.35 -0.71 0.95
C GLY A 63 12.86 -0.93 0.92
N VAL A 64 13.67 0.13 0.95
CA VAL A 64 15.14 0.02 0.88
C VAL A 64 15.70 -0.78 2.06
N PRO A 65 15.36 -0.51 3.34
CA PRO A 65 15.84 -1.30 4.47
C PRO A 65 15.45 -2.78 4.38
N MET A 66 14.26 -3.10 3.86
CA MET A 66 13.85 -4.50 3.66
C MET A 66 14.75 -5.22 2.65
N ILE A 67 15.13 -4.55 1.58
CA ILE A 67 16.02 -5.12 0.55
C ILE A 67 17.43 -5.28 1.11
N THR A 68 17.96 -4.28 1.84
CA THR A 68 19.29 -4.35 2.45
C THR A 68 19.37 -5.47 3.47
N ALA A 69 18.38 -5.63 4.34
CA ALA A 69 18.32 -6.74 5.29
C ALA A 69 18.25 -8.11 4.61
N GLY A 70 17.57 -8.22 3.48
CA GLY A 70 17.55 -9.43 2.66
C GLY A 70 18.93 -9.75 2.06
N ILE A 71 19.63 -8.76 1.54
CA ILE A 71 20.99 -8.91 0.99
C ILE A 71 21.98 -9.29 2.09
N GLU A 72 21.93 -8.65 3.24
CA GLU A 72 22.76 -8.96 4.41
C GLU A 72 22.63 -10.43 4.81
N ARG A 73 21.41 -10.94 4.90
CA ARG A 73 21.17 -12.36 5.24
C ARG A 73 21.71 -13.35 4.21
N LEU A 74 21.72 -12.97 2.94
CA LEU A 74 22.20 -13.83 1.86
C LEU A 74 23.71 -13.76 1.66
N THR A 75 24.32 -12.59 1.89
CA THR A 75 25.73 -12.34 1.54
C THR A 75 26.63 -12.15 2.76
N GLY A 76 26.07 -11.87 3.95
CA GLY A 76 26.82 -11.49 5.14
C GLY A 76 27.41 -10.06 5.09
N ILE A 77 27.08 -9.27 4.08
CA ILE A 77 27.53 -7.88 3.97
C ILE A 77 26.59 -7.01 4.81
N ASP A 78 27.15 -6.14 5.64
CA ASP A 78 26.39 -5.20 6.49
C ASP A 78 25.37 -4.38 5.67
N GLY A 79 24.10 -4.66 5.86
CA GLY A 79 22.98 -4.02 5.18
C GLY A 79 22.65 -2.63 5.72
N ASP A 80 23.13 -2.30 6.92
CA ASP A 80 22.85 -1.01 7.56
C ASP A 80 23.79 0.10 7.10
N ASN A 81 24.80 -0.25 6.33
CA ASN A 81 25.74 0.69 5.76
C ASN A 81 25.05 1.69 4.82
N MET A 82 25.26 3.00 5.07
CA MET A 82 24.71 4.09 4.25
C MET A 82 25.06 3.96 2.77
N LEU A 83 26.24 3.44 2.45
CA LEU A 83 26.69 3.21 1.07
C LEU A 83 25.84 2.13 0.40
N MET A 84 25.55 1.03 1.09
CA MET A 84 24.68 -0.05 0.59
C MET A 84 23.27 0.47 0.31
N LYS A 85 22.67 1.18 1.27
CA LYS A 85 21.35 1.82 1.12
C LYS A 85 21.31 2.77 -0.08
N SER A 86 22.37 3.58 -0.26
CA SER A 86 22.48 4.52 -1.39
C SER A 86 22.60 3.80 -2.74
N ILE A 87 23.40 2.75 -2.84
CA ILE A 87 23.53 1.95 -4.06
C ILE A 87 22.19 1.32 -4.43
N ILE A 88 21.51 0.71 -3.47
CA ILE A 88 20.21 0.08 -3.71
C ILE A 88 19.17 1.12 -4.17
N LEU A 89 19.13 2.28 -3.52
CA LEU A 89 18.26 3.38 -3.92
C LEU A 89 18.53 3.84 -5.36
N LEU A 90 19.80 3.97 -5.74
CA LEU A 90 20.19 4.31 -7.10
C LEU A 90 19.78 3.23 -8.12
N VAL A 91 19.98 1.96 -7.79
CA VAL A 91 19.56 0.84 -8.66
C VAL A 91 18.05 0.83 -8.85
N ILE A 92 17.28 0.96 -7.77
CA ILE A 92 15.81 1.02 -7.84
C ILE A 92 15.37 2.22 -8.69
N THR A 93 15.97 3.39 -8.46
CA THR A 93 15.67 4.61 -9.22
C THR A 93 15.98 4.43 -10.69
N ALA A 94 17.12 3.81 -11.04
CA ALA A 94 17.48 3.51 -12.43
C ALA A 94 16.47 2.56 -13.09
N ILE A 95 16.03 1.51 -12.39
CA ILE A 95 15.00 0.58 -12.89
C ILE A 95 13.69 1.31 -13.15
N PHE A 96 13.23 2.16 -12.22
CA PHE A 96 12.03 2.96 -12.42
C PHE A 96 12.15 3.97 -13.54
N ALA A 97 13.29 4.66 -13.65
CA ALA A 97 13.55 5.62 -14.72
C ALA A 97 13.53 4.93 -16.08
N TYR A 98 14.22 3.80 -16.22
CA TYR A 98 14.22 3.01 -17.46
C TYR A 98 12.83 2.47 -17.81
N SER A 99 12.11 1.92 -16.82
CA SER A 99 10.74 1.42 -16.99
C SER A 99 9.80 2.53 -17.44
N SER A 100 9.92 3.71 -16.84
CA SER A 100 9.12 4.89 -17.18
C SER A 100 9.44 5.43 -18.56
N TYR A 101 10.72 5.47 -18.92
CA TYR A 101 11.20 5.88 -20.26
C TYR A 101 10.70 4.92 -21.35
N SER A 102 10.71 3.62 -21.10
CA SER A 102 10.22 2.58 -22.03
C SER A 102 8.70 2.62 -22.23
N GLY A 103 7.99 3.39 -21.42
CA GLY A 103 6.56 3.66 -21.52
C GLY A 103 5.67 2.61 -20.87
N LEU A 104 4.39 2.97 -20.72
CA LEU A 104 3.38 2.20 -19.98
C LEU A 104 3.19 0.76 -20.49
N LYS A 105 3.27 0.54 -21.80
CA LYS A 105 2.97 -0.78 -22.38
C LYS A 105 4.15 -1.75 -22.36
N LYS A 106 5.38 -1.26 -22.43
CA LYS A 106 6.58 -2.11 -22.51
C LYS A 106 7.36 -2.16 -21.18
N GLY A 107 7.57 -1.02 -20.53
CA GLY A 107 8.33 -0.97 -19.29
C GLY A 107 7.49 -1.29 -18.07
N ILE A 108 6.54 -0.43 -17.74
CA ILE A 108 5.75 -0.51 -16.50
C ILE A 108 4.92 -1.80 -16.44
N LYS A 109 4.30 -2.19 -17.58
CA LYS A 109 3.50 -3.42 -17.63
C LYS A 109 4.35 -4.66 -17.37
N VAL A 110 5.50 -4.80 -18.03
CA VAL A 110 6.37 -5.98 -17.88
C VAL A 110 6.89 -6.09 -16.45
N LEU A 111 7.32 -4.98 -15.87
CA LEU A 111 7.78 -4.95 -14.48
C LEU A 111 6.64 -5.31 -13.51
N SER A 112 5.44 -4.78 -13.74
CA SER A 112 4.25 -5.08 -12.92
C SER A 112 3.84 -6.54 -13.03
N ASP A 113 3.74 -7.08 -14.26
CA ASP A 113 3.35 -8.48 -14.48
C ASP A 113 4.38 -9.44 -13.85
N GLY A 114 5.68 -9.14 -13.99
CA GLY A 114 6.76 -9.90 -13.35
C GLY A 114 6.66 -9.89 -11.82
N ASN A 115 6.41 -8.71 -11.23
CA ASN A 115 6.23 -8.57 -9.78
C ASN A 115 5.02 -9.38 -9.27
N VAL A 116 3.90 -9.33 -9.98
CA VAL A 116 2.68 -10.08 -9.63
C VAL A 116 2.96 -11.59 -9.67
N ILE A 117 3.62 -12.08 -10.72
CA ILE A 117 3.96 -13.51 -10.85
C ILE A 117 4.89 -13.94 -9.71
N LEU A 118 5.96 -13.18 -9.43
CA LEU A 118 6.88 -13.47 -8.33
C LEU A 118 6.18 -13.47 -6.98
N SER A 119 5.27 -12.51 -6.75
CA SER A 119 4.50 -12.44 -5.53
C SER A 119 3.60 -13.66 -5.32
N PHE A 120 2.93 -14.16 -6.37
CA PHE A 120 2.13 -15.38 -6.28
C PHE A 120 2.97 -16.64 -6.12
N ILE A 121 4.16 -16.72 -6.75
CA ILE A 121 5.10 -17.82 -6.55
C ILE A 121 5.56 -17.85 -5.09
N LEU A 122 5.95 -16.71 -4.54
CA LEU A 122 6.37 -16.61 -3.13
C LEU A 122 5.24 -16.99 -2.17
N LEU A 123 4.03 -16.53 -2.45
CA LEU A 123 2.84 -16.84 -1.66
C LEU A 123 2.52 -18.35 -1.69
N GLY A 124 2.57 -18.95 -2.88
CA GLY A 124 2.39 -20.39 -3.04
C GLY A 124 3.50 -21.20 -2.33
N PHE A 125 4.75 -20.75 -2.45
CA PHE A 125 5.88 -21.35 -1.75
C PHE A 125 5.68 -21.34 -0.23
N VAL A 126 5.37 -20.18 0.36
CA VAL A 126 5.13 -20.08 1.81
C VAL A 126 3.94 -20.93 2.25
N LEU A 127 2.89 -21.01 1.44
CA LEU A 127 1.74 -21.84 1.77
C LEU A 127 2.07 -23.35 1.75
N VAL A 128 2.90 -23.81 0.80
CA VAL A 128 3.23 -25.23 0.65
C VAL A 128 4.32 -25.68 1.62
N VAL A 129 5.37 -24.86 1.80
CA VAL A 129 6.52 -25.21 2.65
C VAL A 129 6.27 -24.86 4.12
N GLY A 130 5.44 -23.86 4.38
CA GLY A 130 5.08 -23.42 5.72
C GLY A 130 4.04 -24.32 6.40
N PRO A 131 3.59 -23.94 7.60
CA PRO A 131 2.57 -24.66 8.37
C PRO A 131 1.18 -24.41 7.78
N THR A 132 0.88 -25.04 6.65
CA THR A 132 -0.35 -24.82 5.85
C THR A 132 -1.62 -24.88 6.70
N VAL A 133 -1.74 -25.90 7.57
CA VAL A 133 -2.94 -26.09 8.42
C VAL A 133 -3.10 -24.89 9.35
N PHE A 134 -2.04 -24.51 10.06
CA PHE A 134 -2.06 -23.34 10.95
C PHE A 134 -2.44 -22.05 10.19
N ILE A 135 -1.84 -21.82 9.03
CA ILE A 135 -2.12 -20.63 8.19
C ILE A 135 -3.61 -20.59 7.81
N MET A 136 -4.18 -21.72 7.37
CA MET A 136 -5.58 -21.78 6.95
C MET A 136 -6.54 -21.57 8.13
N GLU A 137 -6.34 -22.29 9.23
CA GLU A 137 -7.17 -22.17 10.44
C GLU A 137 -7.14 -20.75 11.01
N THR A 138 -5.94 -20.18 11.12
CA THR A 138 -5.77 -18.83 11.67
C THR A 138 -6.35 -17.78 10.72
N THR A 139 -6.23 -17.96 9.40
CA THR A 139 -6.83 -17.05 8.41
C THR A 139 -8.35 -17.04 8.54
N ILE A 140 -8.99 -18.20 8.59
CA ILE A 140 -10.45 -18.31 8.72
C ILE A 140 -10.92 -17.71 10.05
N THR A 141 -10.22 -18.01 11.15
CA THR A 141 -10.51 -17.46 12.48
C THR A 141 -10.36 -15.94 12.50
N SER A 142 -9.28 -15.42 11.90
CA SER A 142 -9.02 -13.97 11.81
C SER A 142 -10.09 -13.25 10.99
N MET A 143 -10.56 -13.84 9.89
CA MET A 143 -11.67 -13.31 9.11
C MET A 143 -12.96 -13.26 9.93
N GLY A 144 -13.28 -14.31 10.66
CA GLY A 144 -14.43 -14.35 11.57
C GLY A 144 -14.37 -13.26 12.65
N ASN A 145 -13.20 -13.10 13.27
CA ASN A 145 -12.95 -12.05 14.27
C ASN A 145 -13.04 -10.64 13.67
N MET A 146 -12.55 -10.44 12.46
CA MET A 146 -12.65 -9.16 11.75
C MET A 146 -14.12 -8.76 11.53
N PHE A 147 -14.97 -9.69 11.08
CA PHE A 147 -16.40 -9.41 10.91
C PHE A 147 -17.10 -9.16 12.24
N LYS A 148 -16.82 -9.99 13.24
CA LYS A 148 -17.41 -9.85 14.57
C LYS A 148 -17.08 -8.51 15.24
N ASN A 149 -15.84 -8.07 15.12
CA ASN A 149 -15.32 -6.90 15.84
C ASN A 149 -15.11 -5.68 14.91
N PHE A 150 -15.73 -5.67 13.73
CA PHE A 150 -15.48 -4.68 12.69
C PHE A 150 -15.55 -3.23 13.19
N PHE A 151 -16.64 -2.87 13.88
CA PHE A 151 -16.82 -1.51 14.39
C PHE A 151 -15.81 -1.16 15.48
N GLN A 152 -15.55 -2.09 16.40
CA GLN A 152 -14.57 -1.88 17.45
C GLN A 152 -13.17 -1.66 16.87
N MET A 153 -12.74 -2.49 15.92
CA MET A 153 -11.44 -2.36 15.26
C MET A 153 -11.32 -1.07 14.44
N ALA A 154 -12.40 -0.66 13.78
CA ALA A 154 -12.41 0.55 12.94
C ALA A 154 -12.40 1.86 13.76
N THR A 155 -12.87 1.83 15.01
CA THR A 155 -13.00 3.03 15.88
C THR A 155 -12.05 3.03 17.08
N TRP A 156 -11.20 2.01 17.20
CA TRP A 156 -10.24 1.90 18.29
C TRP A 156 -9.12 2.93 18.16
N ILE A 157 -8.96 3.79 19.17
CA ILE A 157 -7.96 4.88 19.22
C ILE A 157 -7.09 4.80 20.49
N GLU A 158 -7.16 3.69 21.22
CA GLU A 158 -6.40 3.47 22.46
C GLU A 158 -6.64 4.57 23.54
N PRO A 159 -7.89 4.88 23.92
CA PRO A 159 -8.21 6.05 24.75
C PRO A 159 -7.66 5.97 26.18
N PHE A 160 -7.19 4.82 26.62
CA PHE A 160 -6.66 4.58 27.96
C PHE A 160 -5.18 4.15 27.97
N GLY A 161 -4.47 4.33 26.88
CA GLY A 161 -3.02 4.06 26.81
C GLY A 161 -2.27 4.96 27.79
N GLY A 162 -1.34 4.40 28.55
CA GLY A 162 -0.57 5.10 29.57
C GLY A 162 -1.32 5.47 30.85
N ILE A 163 -2.63 5.17 30.97
CA ILE A 163 -3.47 5.52 32.13
C ILE A 163 -3.78 4.29 32.96
N GLY A 164 -3.67 4.41 34.28
CA GLY A 164 -4.07 3.35 35.22
C GLY A 164 -3.22 2.07 35.10
N GLY A 165 -1.94 2.20 34.78
CA GLY A 165 -0.99 1.07 34.65
C GLY A 165 -1.16 0.26 33.38
N ARG A 166 -1.94 0.73 32.41
CA ARG A 166 -2.02 0.13 31.06
C ARG A 166 -0.86 0.60 30.22
N GLU A 167 -0.26 -0.31 29.48
CA GLU A 167 0.78 0.02 28.52
C GLU A 167 0.21 0.85 27.37
N GLU A 168 0.92 1.90 26.97
CA GLU A 168 0.61 2.68 25.77
C GLU A 168 1.33 2.05 24.59
N THR A 169 0.58 1.46 23.67
CA THR A 169 1.19 0.78 22.50
C THR A 169 1.50 1.72 21.35
N MET A 170 0.85 2.89 21.32
CA MET A 170 0.89 3.84 20.19
C MET A 170 0.47 3.21 18.85
N PHE A 171 -0.18 2.04 18.90
CA PHE A 171 -0.56 1.30 17.70
C PHE A 171 -1.47 2.10 16.75
N PRO A 172 -2.54 2.77 17.20
CA PRO A 172 -3.38 3.55 16.31
C PRO A 172 -2.62 4.70 15.63
N GLN A 173 -1.72 5.36 16.38
CA GLN A 173 -0.92 6.47 15.88
C GLN A 173 0.10 6.02 14.83
N LYS A 174 0.83 4.95 15.13
CA LYS A 174 1.89 4.42 14.27
C LYS A 174 1.35 3.70 13.03
N TRP A 175 0.19 3.03 13.14
CA TRP A 175 -0.33 2.19 12.08
C TRP A 175 -1.65 2.68 11.50
N THR A 176 -2.69 2.90 12.30
CA THR A 176 -4.02 3.24 11.77
C THR A 176 -4.02 4.61 11.11
N ILE A 177 -3.52 5.64 11.82
CA ILE A 177 -3.47 7.02 11.30
C ILE A 177 -2.50 7.10 10.13
N PHE A 178 -1.32 6.49 10.25
CA PHE A 178 -0.31 6.44 9.18
C PHE A 178 -0.86 5.83 7.89
N TYR A 179 -1.48 4.64 7.95
CA TYR A 179 -2.04 4.00 6.77
C TYR A 179 -3.20 4.78 6.16
N TRP A 180 -4.09 5.36 6.97
CA TRP A 180 -5.14 6.23 6.47
C TRP A 180 -4.60 7.43 5.71
N ALA A 181 -3.62 8.13 6.27
CA ALA A 181 -2.96 9.27 5.62
C ALA A 181 -2.31 8.85 4.30
N TRP A 182 -1.56 7.76 4.31
CA TRP A 182 -0.88 7.23 3.13
C TRP A 182 -1.85 6.85 2.01
N TRP A 183 -2.95 6.15 2.34
CA TRP A 183 -3.95 5.76 1.36
C TRP A 183 -4.73 6.94 0.79
N ILE A 184 -5.03 7.95 1.60
CA ILE A 184 -5.70 9.18 1.14
C ILE A 184 -4.82 9.94 0.15
N VAL A 185 -3.53 10.05 0.43
CA VAL A 185 -2.56 10.73 -0.45
C VAL A 185 -2.48 10.05 -1.83
N TYR A 186 -2.49 8.72 -1.87
CA TYR A 186 -2.47 7.97 -3.12
C TYR A 186 -3.83 7.89 -3.84
N ALA A 187 -4.92 8.16 -3.15
CA ALA A 187 -6.27 7.92 -3.67
C ALA A 187 -6.56 8.60 -5.02
N PRO A 188 -6.20 9.87 -5.28
CA PRO A 188 -6.46 10.49 -6.58
C PRO A 188 -5.67 9.85 -7.72
N PHE A 189 -4.41 9.47 -7.47
CA PHE A 189 -3.53 8.82 -8.45
C PHE A 189 -4.04 7.42 -8.82
N ILE A 190 -4.29 6.60 -7.82
CA ILE A 190 -4.83 5.25 -8.02
C ILE A 190 -6.23 5.31 -8.61
N GLY A 191 -7.05 6.28 -8.19
CA GLY A 191 -8.37 6.51 -8.78
C GLY A 191 -8.31 6.82 -10.28
N LEU A 192 -7.35 7.65 -10.71
CA LEU A 192 -7.11 7.92 -12.13
C LEU A 192 -6.68 6.66 -12.89
N PHE A 193 -5.80 5.86 -12.29
CA PHE A 193 -5.36 4.59 -12.87
C PHE A 193 -6.52 3.61 -13.02
N ILE A 194 -7.31 3.39 -11.97
CA ILE A 194 -8.49 2.51 -11.98
C ILE A 194 -9.50 2.97 -13.03
N ALA A 195 -9.78 4.28 -13.10
CA ALA A 195 -10.67 4.81 -14.11
C ALA A 195 -10.19 4.50 -15.53
N ARG A 196 -8.88 4.67 -15.80
CA ARG A 196 -8.30 4.40 -17.14
C ARG A 196 -8.36 2.93 -17.54
N ILE A 197 -8.08 2.00 -16.64
CA ILE A 197 -8.13 0.56 -16.94
C ILE A 197 -9.56 0.03 -17.04
N SER A 198 -10.52 0.77 -16.50
CA SER A 198 -11.95 0.42 -16.53
C SER A 198 -12.68 0.90 -17.79
N LYS A 199 -11.95 1.35 -18.82
CA LYS A 199 -12.55 1.76 -20.10
C LYS A 199 -13.40 0.63 -20.70
N GLY A 200 -14.65 0.92 -21.01
CA GLY A 200 -15.59 -0.06 -21.56
C GLY A 200 -16.34 -0.90 -20.54
N ARG A 201 -16.11 -0.68 -19.24
CA ARG A 201 -16.85 -1.32 -18.14
C ARG A 201 -17.90 -0.37 -17.56
N THR A 202 -18.91 -0.94 -16.91
CA THR A 202 -19.92 -0.16 -16.18
C THR A 202 -19.36 0.40 -14.88
N LEU A 203 -19.94 1.47 -14.36
CA LEU A 203 -19.56 2.02 -13.04
C LEU A 203 -19.77 0.99 -11.92
N LYS A 204 -20.79 0.13 -12.04
CA LYS A 204 -21.03 -0.97 -11.09
C LYS A 204 -19.85 -1.96 -11.08
N GLU A 205 -19.39 -2.38 -12.25
CA GLU A 205 -18.23 -3.27 -12.38
C GLU A 205 -16.93 -2.64 -11.86
N LEU A 206 -16.74 -1.34 -12.08
CA LEU A 206 -15.61 -0.60 -11.52
C LEU A 206 -15.63 -0.65 -9.99
N VAL A 207 -16.77 -0.33 -9.37
CA VAL A 207 -16.91 -0.34 -7.90
C VAL A 207 -16.72 -1.73 -7.34
N LEU A 208 -17.49 -2.71 -7.83
CA LEU A 208 -17.42 -4.08 -7.33
C LEU A 208 -16.06 -4.70 -7.58
N GLY A 209 -15.48 -4.50 -8.77
CA GLY A 209 -14.15 -4.99 -9.09
C GLY A 209 -13.08 -4.44 -8.13
N THR A 210 -13.08 -3.12 -7.91
CA THR A 210 -12.10 -2.51 -7.00
C THR A 210 -12.27 -2.97 -5.55
N LEU A 211 -13.51 -3.08 -5.06
CA LEU A 211 -13.77 -3.51 -3.69
C LEU A 211 -13.47 -4.99 -3.50
N VAL A 212 -14.02 -5.85 -4.36
CA VAL A 212 -13.93 -7.30 -4.19
C VAL A 212 -12.50 -7.79 -4.43
N TYR A 213 -11.93 -7.50 -5.61
CA TYR A 213 -10.58 -8.01 -5.93
C TYR A 213 -9.49 -7.39 -5.05
N GLY A 214 -9.61 -6.09 -4.73
CA GLY A 214 -8.67 -5.44 -3.82
C GLY A 214 -8.72 -6.04 -2.41
N THR A 215 -9.92 -6.28 -1.87
CA THR A 215 -10.08 -6.90 -0.55
C THR A 215 -9.62 -8.35 -0.53
N LEU A 216 -9.97 -9.15 -1.54
CA LEU A 216 -9.52 -10.54 -1.65
C LEU A 216 -8.00 -10.63 -1.76
N GLY A 217 -7.37 -9.75 -2.54
CA GLY A 217 -5.91 -9.68 -2.62
C GLY A 217 -5.27 -9.40 -1.25
N CYS A 218 -5.74 -8.39 -0.53
CA CYS A 218 -5.25 -8.09 0.81
C CYS A 218 -5.47 -9.28 1.78
N MET A 219 -6.67 -9.87 1.80
CA MET A 219 -6.95 -11.03 2.66
C MET A 219 -6.04 -12.22 2.35
N LEU A 220 -5.76 -12.47 1.08
CA LEU A 220 -4.88 -13.56 0.67
C LEU A 220 -3.44 -13.32 1.16
N PHE A 221 -2.88 -12.14 0.91
CA PHE A 221 -1.51 -11.82 1.29
C PHE A 221 -1.33 -11.76 2.82
N PHE A 222 -2.18 -11.02 3.51
CA PHE A 222 -2.12 -10.93 4.97
C PHE A 222 -2.49 -12.25 5.66
N GLY A 223 -3.42 -13.02 5.08
CA GLY A 223 -3.77 -14.35 5.58
C GLY A 223 -2.59 -15.32 5.54
N ILE A 224 -1.80 -15.32 4.49
CA ILE A 224 -0.67 -16.25 4.36
C ILE A 224 0.58 -15.72 5.05
N PHE A 225 1.08 -14.56 4.65
CA PHE A 225 2.34 -14.03 5.22
C PHE A 225 2.20 -13.59 6.67
N GLY A 226 1.08 -12.93 7.02
CA GLY A 226 0.83 -12.49 8.39
C GLY A 226 0.74 -13.67 9.37
N ASN A 227 -0.03 -14.70 9.01
CA ASN A 227 -0.15 -15.88 9.88
C ASN A 227 1.11 -16.74 9.89
N TYR A 228 1.90 -16.74 8.83
CA TYR A 228 3.23 -17.35 8.85
C TYR A 228 4.17 -16.64 9.84
N ALA A 229 4.17 -15.30 9.85
CA ALA A 229 4.95 -14.52 10.82
C ALA A 229 4.50 -14.78 12.26
N VAL A 230 3.18 -14.87 12.51
CA VAL A 230 2.62 -15.27 13.81
C VAL A 230 3.08 -16.67 14.21
N TYR A 231 3.07 -17.62 13.28
CA TYR A 231 3.57 -18.97 13.53
C TYR A 231 5.05 -18.97 13.96
N LEU A 232 5.90 -18.25 13.26
CA LEU A 232 7.34 -18.13 13.59
C LEU A 232 7.54 -17.57 14.99
N GLN A 233 6.76 -16.57 15.39
CA GLN A 233 6.81 -15.98 16.73
C GLN A 233 6.37 -16.96 17.81
N ILE A 234 5.23 -17.65 17.62
CA ILE A 234 4.65 -18.56 18.63
C ILE A 234 5.46 -19.85 18.74
N SER A 235 5.98 -20.37 17.62
CA SER A 235 6.81 -21.58 17.62
C SER A 235 8.22 -21.37 18.19
N GLY A 236 8.63 -20.12 18.44
CA GLY A 236 9.96 -19.77 18.92
C GLY A 236 11.07 -19.97 17.87
N GLN A 237 10.72 -20.28 16.62
CA GLN A 237 11.70 -20.44 15.54
C GLN A 237 12.36 -19.13 15.15
N PHE A 238 11.63 -18.02 15.28
CA PHE A 238 12.13 -16.68 15.01
C PHE A 238 11.38 -15.64 15.84
N ASN A 239 12.11 -14.82 16.60
CA ASN A 239 11.50 -13.75 17.39
C ASN A 239 11.26 -12.51 16.51
N VAL A 240 10.09 -12.47 15.88
CA VAL A 240 9.68 -11.37 14.97
C VAL A 240 9.59 -10.04 15.72
N ILE A 241 9.10 -10.04 16.96
CA ILE A 241 8.93 -8.83 17.77
C ILE A 241 10.29 -8.22 18.14
N GLU A 242 11.22 -9.03 18.61
CA GLU A 242 12.57 -8.57 18.94
C GLU A 242 13.28 -8.03 17.69
N PHE A 243 13.16 -8.75 16.57
CA PHE A 243 13.72 -8.32 15.30
C PHE A 243 13.16 -6.96 14.85
N LEU A 244 11.86 -6.75 14.95
CA LEU A 244 11.23 -5.46 14.62
C LEU A 244 11.71 -4.36 15.57
N ASN A 245 11.78 -4.60 16.85
CA ASN A 245 12.20 -3.61 17.83
C ASN A 245 13.65 -3.18 17.64
N THR A 246 14.56 -4.11 17.34
CA THR A 246 15.98 -3.79 17.11
C THR A 246 16.23 -3.02 15.83
N HIS A 247 15.46 -3.29 14.75
CA HIS A 247 15.67 -2.66 13.45
C HIS A 247 14.76 -1.44 13.19
N THR A 248 13.72 -1.23 14.02
CA THR A 248 12.81 -0.08 13.87
C THR A 248 13.20 1.08 14.80
N THR A 249 13.89 0.81 15.91
CA THR A 249 14.36 1.85 16.85
C THR A 249 15.50 2.69 16.28
N GLU A 250 16.19 2.24 15.25
CA GLU A 250 17.24 3.02 14.58
C GLU A 250 16.69 3.97 13.50
N ALA A 251 15.40 3.92 13.20
CA ALA A 251 14.73 4.76 12.20
C ALA A 251 13.89 5.91 12.81
N THR A 252 13.91 6.08 14.14
CA THR A 252 13.32 7.18 14.89
C THR A 252 14.36 8.06 15.55
#